data_fb794960f55bc1d0bf2d6692fa94b457
#
_entry.id   fb794960f55bc1d0bf2d6692fa94b457
#
_cell.length_a   1.000
_cell.length_b   1.000
_cell.length_c   1.000
_cell.angle_alpha   90.00
_cell.angle_beta   90.00
_cell.angle_gamma   90.00
#
_symmetry.space_group_name_H-M   'P 1'
#
loop_
_entity.id
_entity.type
_entity.pdbx_description
1 polymer ?
#
loop_
_entity_poly.entity_id
_entity_poly.type
_entity_poly.pdbx_seq_one_letter_code
_entity_poly.pdbx_strand_id
1 'polypeptide(L)'
;MSQALTLARPYARAAFAIARDANALPAWSDALAFAARVAADPAVAALLGNPDLIQADATTLLAPEGANATFGNFLGLLFENRRLALLPEIAGMFDELRFEAERVVKARVTSAIELPA
;
A
#
# COMPACT_ATOMS: atom_id res chain seq x y z
N MET A 1 -0.84 17.95 -12.07
CA MET A 1 -0.39 16.75 -11.32
C MET A 1 -0.60 16.94 -9.85
N SER A 2 -1.14 15.94 -9.23
CA SER A 2 -1.37 15.99 -7.80
C SER A 2 -0.07 15.87 -7.03
N GLN A 3 0.15 16.78 -6.09
CA GLN A 3 1.28 16.69 -5.18
C GLN A 3 1.18 15.41 -4.32
N ALA A 4 -0.05 15.00 -4.00
CA ALA A 4 -0.27 13.78 -3.24
C ALA A 4 0.30 12.55 -3.96
N LEU A 5 0.11 12.45 -5.28
CA LEU A 5 0.67 11.34 -6.04
C LEU A 5 2.19 11.35 -6.02
N THR A 6 2.79 12.52 -6.17
CA THR A 6 4.24 12.67 -6.12
C THR A 6 4.80 12.22 -4.77
N LEU A 7 4.15 12.64 -3.68
CA LEU A 7 4.58 12.28 -2.34
C LEU A 7 4.34 10.81 -2.02
N ALA A 8 3.28 10.22 -2.59
CA ALA A 8 2.94 8.83 -2.32
C ALA A 8 3.84 7.84 -3.06
N ARG A 9 4.42 8.22 -4.18
CA ARG A 9 5.16 7.31 -5.06
C ARG A 9 6.27 6.54 -4.35
N PRO A 10 7.18 7.17 -3.57
CA PRO A 10 8.23 6.41 -2.92
C PRO A 10 7.69 5.40 -1.91
N TYR A 11 6.59 5.72 -1.24
CA TYR A 11 5.98 4.80 -0.29
C TYR A 11 5.32 3.61 -0.99
N ALA A 12 4.66 3.85 -2.12
CA ALA A 12 4.07 2.78 -2.90
C ALA A 12 5.15 1.83 -3.43
N ARG A 13 6.26 2.37 -3.90
CA ARG A 13 7.38 1.56 -4.37
C ARG A 13 8.00 0.74 -3.25
N ALA A 14 8.16 1.35 -2.06
CA ALA A 14 8.70 0.65 -0.90
C ALA A 14 7.78 -0.49 -0.50
N ALA A 15 6.48 -0.24 -0.41
CA ALA A 15 5.50 -1.27 -0.08
C ALA A 15 5.54 -2.41 -1.09
N PHE A 16 5.60 -2.07 -2.37
CA PHE A 16 5.66 -3.08 -3.43
C PHE A 16 6.91 -3.95 -3.31
N ALA A 17 8.06 -3.33 -3.09
CA ALA A 17 9.32 -4.08 -2.95
C ALA A 17 9.27 -5.02 -1.75
N ILE A 18 8.78 -4.56 -0.62
CA ILE A 18 8.65 -5.37 0.59
C ILE A 18 7.71 -6.56 0.35
N ALA A 19 6.56 -6.28 -0.24
CA ALA A 19 5.54 -7.31 -0.49
C ALA A 19 6.04 -8.34 -1.51
N ARG A 20 6.70 -7.88 -2.56
CA ARG A 20 7.26 -8.77 -3.58
C ARG A 20 8.32 -9.69 -2.97
N ASP A 21 9.24 -9.13 -2.20
CA ASP A 21 10.33 -9.89 -1.59
C ASP A 21 9.82 -10.91 -0.57
N ALA A 22 8.72 -10.58 0.10
CA ALA A 22 8.08 -11.49 1.05
C ALA A 22 7.11 -12.46 0.37
N ASN A 23 6.93 -12.35 -0.94
CA ASN A 23 5.98 -13.15 -1.71
C ASN A 23 4.56 -12.98 -1.18
N ALA A 24 4.20 -11.74 -0.84
CA ALA A 24 2.95 -11.40 -0.16
C ALA A 24 2.18 -10.28 -0.88
N LEU A 25 2.32 -10.17 -2.21
CA LEU A 25 1.66 -9.11 -2.95
C LEU A 25 0.14 -9.08 -2.74
N PRO A 26 -0.58 -10.23 -2.82
CA PRO A 26 -2.02 -10.18 -2.60
C PRO A 26 -2.40 -9.74 -1.20
N ALA A 27 -1.68 -10.20 -0.18
CA ALA A 27 -1.97 -9.84 1.21
C ALA A 27 -1.74 -8.35 1.43
N TRP A 28 -0.67 -7.80 0.88
CA TRP A 28 -0.39 -6.37 0.99
C TRP A 28 -1.40 -5.52 0.22
N SER A 29 -1.83 -6.00 -0.95
CA SER A 29 -2.85 -5.32 -1.71
C SER A 29 -4.14 -5.19 -0.90
N ASP A 30 -4.56 -6.29 -0.28
CA ASP A 30 -5.76 -6.29 0.56
C ASP A 30 -5.60 -5.39 1.78
N ALA A 31 -4.44 -5.45 2.44
CA ALA A 31 -4.17 -4.63 3.62
C ALA A 31 -4.15 -3.15 3.28
N LEU A 32 -3.52 -2.77 2.17
CA LEU A 32 -3.48 -1.38 1.73
C LEU A 32 -4.87 -0.89 1.32
N ALA A 33 -5.66 -1.73 0.65
CA ALA A 33 -7.02 -1.36 0.27
C ALA A 33 -7.88 -1.10 1.51
N PHE A 34 -7.76 -1.95 2.52
CA PHE A 34 -8.45 -1.75 3.79
C PHE A 34 -8.04 -0.44 4.45
N ALA A 35 -6.73 -0.23 4.59
CA ALA A 35 -6.19 0.96 5.23
C ALA A 35 -6.60 2.23 4.46
N ALA A 36 -6.61 2.16 3.14
CA ALA A 36 -6.99 3.29 2.30
C ALA A 36 -8.46 3.67 2.51
N ARG A 37 -9.33 2.66 2.58
CA ARG A 37 -10.76 2.92 2.81
C ARG A 37 -11.00 3.55 4.18
N VAL A 38 -10.33 3.04 5.20
CA VAL A 38 -10.47 3.58 6.55
C VAL A 38 -9.92 5.01 6.59
N ALA A 39 -8.76 5.25 5.99
CA ALA A 39 -8.15 6.58 6.00
C ALA A 39 -8.98 7.60 5.22
N ALA A 40 -9.77 7.17 4.25
CA ALA A 40 -10.62 8.05 3.47
C ALA A 40 -11.92 8.43 4.20
N ASP A 41 -12.27 7.71 5.26
CA ASP A 41 -13.45 8.05 6.05
C ASP A 41 -13.24 9.41 6.70
N PRO A 42 -14.20 10.36 6.58
CA PRO A 42 -14.00 11.71 7.11
C PRO A 42 -13.69 11.76 8.61
N ALA A 43 -14.30 10.90 9.41
CA ALA A 43 -14.05 10.87 10.84
C ALA A 43 -12.61 10.40 11.12
N VAL A 44 -12.15 9.38 10.40
CA VAL A 44 -10.79 8.88 10.55
C VAL A 44 -9.78 9.90 10.03
N ALA A 45 -10.07 10.53 8.90
CA ALA A 45 -9.20 11.56 8.35
C ALA A 45 -8.98 12.69 9.36
N ALA A 46 -10.04 13.08 10.07
CA ALA A 46 -9.92 14.09 11.11
C ALA A 46 -9.02 13.63 12.25
N LEU A 47 -9.12 12.35 12.64
CA LEU A 47 -8.25 11.79 13.67
C LEU A 47 -6.81 11.75 13.23
N LEU A 48 -6.55 11.39 11.97
CA LEU A 48 -5.20 11.32 11.44
C LEU A 48 -4.53 12.69 11.40
N GLY A 49 -5.32 13.75 11.32
CA GLY A 49 -4.80 15.11 11.38
C GLY A 49 -4.58 15.63 12.79
N ASN A 50 -5.00 14.88 13.80
CA ASN A 50 -4.88 15.32 15.21
C ASN A 50 -3.44 15.11 15.69
N PRO A 51 -2.76 16.19 16.14
CA PRO A 51 -1.37 16.06 16.62
C PRO A 51 -1.24 15.22 17.87
N ASP A 52 -2.33 14.99 18.60
CA ASP A 52 -2.29 14.18 19.82
C ASP A 52 -2.44 12.68 19.54
N LEU A 53 -2.72 12.30 18.30
CA LEU A 53 -2.85 10.88 17.94
C LEU A 53 -1.50 10.19 18.06
N ILE A 54 -1.47 9.05 18.76
CA ILE A 54 -0.24 8.29 18.92
C ILE A 54 -0.15 7.18 17.86
N GLN A 55 1.06 6.75 17.56
CA GLN A 55 1.33 5.76 16.52
C GLN A 55 0.57 4.45 16.73
N ALA A 56 0.53 3.97 17.96
CA ALA A 56 -0.15 2.71 18.26
C ALA A 56 -1.62 2.76 17.90
N ASP A 57 -2.28 3.88 18.21
CA ASP A 57 -3.70 4.06 17.90
C ASP A 57 -3.93 4.16 16.39
N ALA A 58 -3.07 4.91 15.70
CA ALA A 58 -3.17 5.04 14.25
C ALA A 58 -3.00 3.67 13.57
N THR A 59 -2.02 2.91 14.01
CA THR A 59 -1.77 1.58 13.46
C THR A 59 -2.96 0.65 13.71
N THR A 60 -3.52 0.68 14.91
CA THR A 60 -4.69 -0.13 15.25
C THR A 60 -5.89 0.19 14.37
N LEU A 61 -6.10 1.48 14.07
CA LEU A 61 -7.20 1.90 13.21
C LEU A 61 -7.03 1.41 11.77
N LEU A 62 -5.82 1.44 11.27
CA LEU A 62 -5.57 1.26 9.83
C LEU A 62 -5.13 -0.15 9.46
N ALA A 63 -4.56 -0.91 10.38
CA ALA A 63 -4.15 -2.27 10.08
C ALA A 63 -5.36 -3.22 10.11
N PRO A 64 -5.56 -4.02 9.05
CA PRO A 64 -6.62 -5.02 9.09
C PRO A 64 -6.27 -6.11 10.10
N GLU A 65 -7.30 -6.80 10.57
CA GLU A 65 -7.11 -7.92 11.46
C GLU A 65 -6.29 -8.99 10.74
N GLY A 66 -5.27 -9.49 11.41
CA GLY A 66 -4.38 -10.49 10.84
C GLY A 66 -3.22 -9.92 10.02
N ALA A 67 -3.09 -8.61 9.93
CA ALA A 67 -1.95 -8.00 9.26
C ALA A 67 -0.66 -8.34 10.00
N ASN A 68 0.43 -8.59 9.24
CA ASN A 68 1.69 -8.93 9.86
C ASN A 68 2.41 -7.69 10.40
N ALA A 69 3.49 -7.95 11.17
CA ALA A 69 4.25 -6.87 11.81
C ALA A 69 4.90 -5.94 10.77
N THR A 70 5.27 -6.48 9.61
CA THR A 70 5.91 -5.69 8.56
C THR A 70 4.96 -4.61 8.05
N PHE A 71 3.68 -4.95 7.87
CA PHE A 71 2.69 -3.97 7.46
C PHE A 71 2.49 -2.91 8.53
N GLY A 72 2.46 -3.32 9.80
CA GLY A 72 2.38 -2.37 10.91
C GLY A 72 3.56 -1.42 10.94
N ASN A 73 4.76 -1.92 10.67
CA ASN A 73 5.96 -1.09 10.58
C ASN A 73 5.86 -0.08 9.44
N PHE A 74 5.30 -0.49 8.30
CA PHE A 74 5.08 0.40 7.18
C PHE A 74 4.12 1.53 7.57
N LEU A 75 3.02 1.19 8.24
CA LEU A 75 2.09 2.21 8.73
C LEU A 75 2.77 3.17 9.73
N GLY A 76 3.64 2.62 10.58
CA GLY A 76 4.40 3.45 11.51
C GLY A 76 5.30 4.44 10.80
N LEU A 77 5.93 4.02 9.72
CA LEU A 77 6.75 4.92 8.91
C LEU A 77 5.91 6.05 8.32
N LEU A 78 4.74 5.73 7.80
CA LEU A 78 3.83 6.74 7.27
C LEU A 78 3.38 7.71 8.38
N PHE A 79 3.12 7.18 9.57
CA PHE A 79 2.73 8.00 10.71
C PHE A 79 3.84 8.99 11.08
N GLU A 80 5.07 8.50 11.19
CA GLU A 80 6.21 9.33 11.55
C GLU A 80 6.44 10.46 10.55
N ASN A 81 6.22 10.18 9.28
CA ASN A 81 6.42 11.15 8.20
C ASN A 81 5.16 11.95 7.89
N ARG A 82 4.07 11.70 8.65
CA ARG A 82 2.78 12.37 8.45
C ARG A 82 2.23 12.14 7.04
N ARG A 83 2.30 10.90 6.58
CA ARG A 83 1.85 10.51 5.25
C ARG A 83 0.68 9.53 5.25
N LEU A 84 0.07 9.28 6.43
CA LEU A 84 -1.07 8.37 6.51
C LEU A 84 -2.23 8.80 5.62
N ALA A 85 -2.43 10.10 5.46
CA ALA A 85 -3.50 10.63 4.60
C ALA A 85 -3.29 10.27 3.13
N LEU A 86 -2.09 9.85 2.75
CA LEU A 86 -1.79 9.44 1.37
C LEU A 86 -2.11 7.97 1.10
N LEU A 87 -2.62 7.24 2.07
CA LEU A 87 -2.91 5.81 1.88
C LEU A 87 -3.77 5.51 0.66
N PRO A 88 -4.82 6.29 0.33
CA PRO A 88 -5.57 6.01 -0.89
C PRO A 88 -4.70 6.07 -2.15
N GLU A 89 -3.83 7.08 -2.23
CA GLU A 89 -2.91 7.22 -3.36
C GLU A 89 -1.87 6.12 -3.38
N ILE A 90 -1.34 5.77 -2.20
CA ILE A 90 -0.36 4.70 -2.07
C ILE A 90 -0.96 3.36 -2.51
N ALA A 91 -2.19 3.07 -2.08
CA ALA A 91 -2.87 1.83 -2.45
C ALA A 91 -3.09 1.74 -3.96
N GLY A 92 -3.53 2.85 -4.57
CA GLY A 92 -3.75 2.89 -6.01
C GLY A 92 -2.47 2.66 -6.79
N MET A 93 -1.38 3.31 -6.39
CA MET A 93 -0.08 3.13 -7.04
C MET A 93 0.47 1.73 -6.83
N PHE A 94 0.27 1.16 -5.64
CA PHE A 94 0.69 -0.22 -5.37
C PHE A 94 0.00 -1.18 -6.34
N ASP A 95 -1.31 -1.01 -6.53
CA ASP A 95 -2.06 -1.87 -7.44
C ASP A 95 -1.59 -1.70 -8.88
N GLU A 96 -1.26 -0.49 -9.30
CA GLU A 96 -0.70 -0.27 -10.62
C GLU A 96 0.62 -1.03 -10.80
N LEU A 97 1.50 -0.97 -9.82
CA LEU A 97 2.77 -1.69 -9.85
C LEU A 97 2.54 -3.21 -9.89
N ARG A 98 1.56 -3.68 -9.12
CA ARG A 98 1.23 -5.09 -9.08
C ARG A 98 0.69 -5.58 -10.43
N PHE A 99 -0.23 -4.84 -11.02
CA PHE A 99 -0.79 -5.19 -12.31
C PHE A 99 0.27 -5.19 -13.41
N GLU A 100 1.15 -4.22 -13.38
CA GLU A 100 2.24 -4.14 -14.34
C GLU A 100 3.17 -5.35 -14.22
N ALA A 101 3.52 -5.75 -13.00
CA ALA A 101 4.34 -6.92 -12.76
C ALA A 101 3.67 -8.20 -13.24
N GLU A 102 2.37 -8.34 -12.95
CA GLU A 102 1.60 -9.50 -13.39
C GLU A 102 1.50 -9.56 -14.92
N ARG A 103 1.34 -8.41 -15.55
CA ARG A 103 1.24 -8.34 -17.01
C ARG A 103 2.53 -8.79 -17.66
N VAL A 104 3.67 -8.41 -17.10
CA VAL A 104 4.97 -8.83 -17.62
C VAL A 104 5.11 -10.36 -17.52
N VAL A 105 4.72 -10.94 -16.39
CA VAL A 105 4.76 -12.39 -16.20
C VAL A 105 3.84 -13.09 -17.21
N LYS A 106 2.64 -12.60 -17.39
CA LYS A 106 1.70 -13.17 -18.36
C LYS A 106 2.24 -13.10 -19.78
N ALA A 107 2.85 -12.00 -20.15
CA ALA A 107 3.44 -11.83 -21.48
C ALA A 107 4.53 -12.85 -21.72
N ARG A 108 5.36 -13.12 -20.72
CA ARG A 108 6.42 -14.14 -20.83
C ARG A 108 5.82 -15.54 -21.02
N VAL A 109 4.80 -15.87 -20.24
CA VAL A 109 4.15 -17.17 -20.35
C VAL A 109 3.52 -17.33 -21.72
N THR A 110 2.85 -16.31 -22.21
CA THR A 110 2.24 -16.32 -23.52
C THR A 110 3.28 -16.54 -24.61
N SER A 111 4.41 -15.85 -24.53
CA SER A 111 5.50 -16.01 -25.50
C SER A 111 6.04 -17.43 -25.49
N ALA A 112 6.20 -18.02 -24.32
CA ALA A 112 6.71 -19.39 -24.19
C ALA A 112 5.73 -20.39 -24.82
N ILE A 113 4.45 -20.16 -24.70
CA ILE A 113 3.42 -21.02 -25.28
C ILE A 113 3.44 -20.93 -26.81
N GLU A 114 3.66 -19.76 -27.33
CA GLU A 114 3.67 -19.52 -28.78
C GLU A 114 4.92 -20.05 -29.46
N LEU A 115 6.03 -20.05 -28.77
CA LEU A 115 7.32 -20.40 -29.35
C LEU A 115 7.48 -21.85 -29.82
N PRO A 116 6.86 -22.82 -29.18
CA PRO A 116 7.14 -24.20 -29.50
C PRO A 116 6.58 -24.69 -30.84
N ALA A 117 5.95 -23.89 -31.56
CA ALA A 117 5.42 -24.29 -32.85
C ALA A 117 6.48 -24.93 -33.76
#